data_ec42eec0341113c3acbdf8e03536432a
#
_entry.id   ec42eec0341113c3acbdf8e03536432a
#
_cell.length_a   1.000
_cell.length_b   1.000
_cell.length_c   1.000
_cell.angle_alpha   90.00
_cell.angle_beta   90.00
_cell.angle_gamma   90.00
#
_symmetry.space_group_name_H-M   'P 1'
#
loop_
_entity.id
_entity.type
_entity.pdbx_description
1 polymer ?
#
loop_
_entity_poly.entity_id
_entity_poly.type
_entity_poly.pdbx_seq_one_letter_code
_entity_poly.pdbx_strand_id
1 'polypeptide(L)'
;LREGVSLTVSDNGVAKEEGNTKAAALKSFFSFLITFILMFLSWIVLSGKFDPLLLWLGGISSFFVAYYFYDLLFPAMDTGYISIFFRFIRYIPWLIWEIIKANFHLLYLAFHPRMKELIDPHIITFKTNLKSDIAITTLANSITLTPGTITITADSDGVFKVHAIDRESAEALPGEMLKKVAKVFGEDI
;
A
#
# COMPACT_ATOMS: atom_id res chain seq x y z
N LEU A 1 -28.40 23.98 -58.34
CA LEU A 1 -28.10 24.47 -57.02
C LEU A 1 -27.53 23.30 -56.19
N ARG A 2 -26.20 23.18 -56.21
CA ARG A 2 -25.46 22.26 -55.32
C ARG A 2 -24.81 23.12 -54.24
N GLU A 3 -25.33 23.08 -53.05
CA GLU A 3 -24.67 23.63 -51.87
C GLU A 3 -23.52 22.70 -51.44
N GLY A 4 -22.33 23.24 -51.44
CA GLY A 4 -21.15 22.57 -50.94
C GLY A 4 -21.21 22.47 -49.44
N VAL A 5 -21.26 21.24 -48.91
CA VAL A 5 -21.00 20.97 -47.49
C VAL A 5 -19.51 21.12 -47.28
N SER A 6 -19.11 22.26 -46.73
CA SER A 6 -17.76 22.51 -46.24
C SER A 6 -17.51 21.61 -45.01
N LEU A 7 -16.71 20.57 -45.19
CA LEU A 7 -16.14 19.78 -44.10
C LEU A 7 -15.05 20.61 -43.41
N THR A 8 -15.43 21.49 -42.51
CA THR A 8 -14.51 22.02 -41.50
C THR A 8 -14.28 20.92 -40.51
N VAL A 9 -13.39 19.96 -40.83
CA VAL A 9 -12.80 19.09 -39.82
C VAL A 9 -12.05 20.02 -38.87
N SER A 10 -12.59 20.14 -37.67
CA SER A 10 -12.12 21.05 -36.65
C SER A 10 -10.67 20.71 -36.29
N ASP A 11 -9.75 21.60 -36.58
CA ASP A 11 -8.33 21.62 -36.15
C ASP A 11 -8.18 21.41 -34.62
N ASN A 12 -9.25 21.74 -33.88
CA ASN A 12 -9.35 21.54 -32.45
C ASN A 12 -9.42 20.05 -32.01
N GLY A 13 -9.89 19.14 -32.87
CA GLY A 13 -9.95 17.70 -32.61
C GLY A 13 -8.56 17.06 -32.63
N VAL A 14 -7.80 17.40 -33.68
CA VAL A 14 -6.43 16.87 -33.88
C VAL A 14 -5.48 17.38 -32.82
N ALA A 15 -5.53 18.65 -32.46
CA ALA A 15 -4.71 19.24 -31.41
C ALA A 15 -5.02 18.65 -30.01
N LYS A 16 -6.28 18.28 -29.76
CA LYS A 16 -6.70 17.66 -28.49
C LYS A 16 -6.26 16.20 -28.39
N GLU A 17 -6.27 15.46 -29.50
CA GLU A 17 -5.75 14.08 -29.54
C GLU A 17 -4.23 14.04 -29.41
N GLU A 18 -3.50 14.93 -30.07
CA GLU A 18 -2.04 15.03 -29.89
C GLU A 18 -1.65 15.41 -28.46
N GLY A 19 -2.36 16.33 -27.82
CA GLY A 19 -2.16 16.71 -26.44
C GLY A 19 -2.38 15.54 -25.46
N ASN A 20 -3.42 14.74 -25.72
CA ASN A 20 -3.74 13.58 -24.90
C ASN A 20 -2.71 12.45 -25.06
N THR A 21 -2.21 12.23 -26.27
CA THR A 21 -1.19 11.23 -26.57
C THR A 21 0.16 11.60 -25.92
N LYS A 22 0.56 12.87 -25.97
CA LYS A 22 1.78 13.36 -25.32
C LYS A 22 1.68 13.26 -23.80
N ALA A 23 0.52 13.58 -23.22
CA ALA A 23 0.29 13.45 -21.78
C ALA A 23 0.32 11.98 -21.33
N ALA A 24 -0.23 11.05 -22.11
CA ALA A 24 -0.17 9.62 -21.83
C ALA A 24 1.26 9.07 -21.90
N ALA A 25 2.02 9.45 -22.92
CA ALA A 25 3.43 9.06 -23.05
C ALA A 25 4.29 9.59 -21.91
N LEU A 26 4.05 10.82 -21.47
CA LEU A 26 4.74 11.41 -20.35
C LEU A 26 4.44 10.68 -19.03
N LYS A 27 3.18 10.32 -18.79
CA LYS A 27 2.75 9.53 -17.62
C LYS A 27 3.43 8.16 -17.60
N SER A 28 3.44 7.44 -18.72
CA SER A 28 4.13 6.13 -18.85
C SER A 28 5.62 6.26 -18.58
N PHE A 29 6.27 7.31 -19.08
CA PHE A 29 7.68 7.55 -18.84
C PHE A 29 7.97 7.79 -17.34
N PHE A 30 7.14 8.57 -16.66
CA PHE A 30 7.27 8.78 -15.21
C PHE A 30 7.02 7.50 -14.41
N SER A 31 6.02 6.68 -14.78
CA SER A 31 5.77 5.38 -14.14
C SER A 31 6.99 4.46 -14.31
N PHE A 32 7.55 4.38 -15.51
CA PHE A 32 8.77 3.63 -15.77
C PHE A 32 9.95 4.12 -14.92
N LEU A 33 10.18 5.43 -14.88
CA LEU A 33 11.30 6.02 -14.15
C LEU A 33 11.20 5.74 -12.63
N ILE A 34 10.00 5.89 -12.06
CA ILE A 34 9.76 5.61 -10.63
C ILE A 34 9.95 4.14 -10.33
N THR A 35 9.41 3.24 -11.17
CA THR A 35 9.59 1.80 -11.03
C THR A 35 11.06 1.43 -11.10
N PHE A 36 11.81 1.98 -12.05
CA PHE A 36 13.24 1.75 -12.19
C PHE A 36 14.01 2.20 -10.93
N ILE A 37 13.74 3.41 -10.45
CA ILE A 37 14.40 3.95 -9.24
C ILE A 37 14.08 3.08 -8.03
N LEU A 38 12.83 2.67 -7.82
CA LEU A 38 12.43 1.81 -6.70
C LEU A 38 13.11 0.44 -6.76
N MET A 39 13.15 -0.19 -7.92
CA MET A 39 13.80 -1.49 -8.11
C MET A 39 15.31 -1.39 -7.91
N PHE A 40 15.94 -0.34 -8.44
CA PHE A 40 17.37 -0.12 -8.29
C PHE A 40 17.77 0.22 -6.85
N LEU A 41 17.00 1.06 -6.15
CA LEU A 41 17.22 1.31 -4.72
C LEU A 41 17.04 0.04 -3.88
N SER A 42 16.00 -0.76 -4.17
CA SER A 42 15.80 -2.06 -3.52
C SER A 42 16.99 -2.98 -3.74
N TRP A 43 17.54 -3.03 -4.98
CA TRP A 43 18.74 -3.79 -5.29
C TRP A 43 19.95 -3.33 -4.46
N ILE A 44 20.20 -2.03 -4.36
CA ILE A 44 21.31 -1.47 -3.59
C ILE A 44 21.19 -1.85 -2.11
N VAL A 45 20.00 -1.71 -1.52
CA VAL A 45 19.74 -2.04 -0.12
C VAL A 45 19.94 -3.55 0.14
N LEU A 46 19.43 -4.41 -0.73
CA LEU A 46 19.55 -5.86 -0.59
C LEU A 46 20.95 -6.38 -0.87
N SER A 47 21.69 -5.77 -1.81
CA SER A 47 23.07 -6.12 -2.14
C SER A 47 24.03 -5.82 -1.00
N GLY A 48 23.81 -4.71 -0.25
CA GLY A 48 24.67 -4.28 0.85
C GLY A 48 26.12 -3.96 0.44
N LYS A 49 26.44 -3.99 -0.86
CA LYS A 49 27.78 -3.74 -1.41
C LYS A 49 27.71 -2.79 -2.60
N PHE A 50 28.66 -1.86 -2.67
CA PHE A 50 28.79 -0.89 -3.76
C PHE A 50 29.88 -1.34 -4.77
N ASP A 51 29.89 -2.61 -5.14
CA ASP A 51 30.77 -3.14 -6.17
C ASP A 51 30.28 -2.68 -7.54
N PRO A 52 31.17 -2.16 -8.44
CA PRO A 52 30.78 -1.70 -9.76
C PRO A 52 30.07 -2.77 -10.59
N LEU A 53 30.50 -4.01 -10.51
CA LEU A 53 29.87 -5.13 -11.23
C LEU A 53 28.44 -5.37 -10.74
N LEU A 54 28.21 -5.34 -9.42
CA LEU A 54 26.89 -5.52 -8.82
C LEU A 54 25.96 -4.35 -9.15
N LEU A 55 26.47 -3.11 -9.19
CA LEU A 55 25.69 -1.94 -9.57
C LEU A 55 25.26 -2.01 -11.05
N TRP A 56 26.15 -2.41 -11.95
CA TRP A 56 25.81 -2.62 -13.36
C TRP A 56 24.76 -3.73 -13.53
N LEU A 57 24.95 -4.85 -12.87
CA LEU A 57 23.98 -5.95 -12.91
C LEU A 57 22.61 -5.55 -12.35
N GLY A 58 22.62 -4.82 -11.24
CA GLY A 58 21.41 -4.25 -10.63
C GLY A 58 20.70 -3.25 -11.55
N GLY A 59 21.47 -2.36 -12.20
CA GLY A 59 20.93 -1.41 -13.15
C GLY A 59 20.25 -2.09 -14.35
N ILE A 60 20.91 -3.08 -14.95
CA ILE A 60 20.37 -3.84 -16.07
C ILE A 60 19.12 -4.62 -15.64
N SER A 61 19.17 -5.34 -14.52
CA SER A 61 18.03 -6.11 -14.02
C SER A 61 16.84 -5.21 -13.70
N SER A 62 17.07 -4.09 -13.01
CA SER A 62 16.02 -3.11 -12.67
C SER A 62 15.42 -2.46 -13.91
N PHE A 63 16.23 -2.23 -14.96
CA PHE A 63 15.75 -1.69 -16.24
C PHE A 63 14.80 -2.68 -16.92
N PHE A 64 15.15 -3.96 -17.01
CA PHE A 64 14.28 -4.97 -17.60
C PHE A 64 12.98 -5.14 -16.81
N VAL A 65 13.06 -5.20 -15.49
CA VAL A 65 11.87 -5.30 -14.64
C VAL A 65 10.98 -4.06 -14.84
N ALA A 66 11.55 -2.86 -14.81
CA ALA A 66 10.80 -1.64 -15.04
C ALA A 66 10.16 -1.61 -16.43
N TYR A 67 10.88 -2.04 -17.48
CA TYR A 67 10.38 -2.05 -18.85
C TYR A 67 9.15 -2.95 -19.04
N TYR A 68 9.14 -4.13 -18.40
CA TYR A 68 8.02 -5.08 -18.53
C TYR A 68 6.88 -4.83 -17.54
N PHE A 69 7.15 -4.20 -16.39
CA PHE A 69 6.20 -4.16 -15.28
C PHE A 69 5.86 -2.75 -14.77
N TYR A 70 6.29 -1.66 -15.45
CA TYR A 70 5.99 -0.29 -15.00
C TYR A 70 4.49 -0.01 -14.90
N ASP A 71 3.68 -0.64 -15.77
CA ASP A 71 2.24 -0.45 -15.83
C ASP A 71 1.51 -1.23 -14.69
N LEU A 72 2.12 -2.30 -14.21
CA LEU A 72 1.57 -3.09 -13.10
C LEU A 72 1.70 -2.38 -11.75
N LEU A 73 2.85 -1.74 -11.51
CA LEU A 73 3.12 -1.05 -10.24
C LEU A 73 2.43 0.32 -10.14
N PHE A 74 2.33 1.00 -11.26
CA PHE A 74 1.72 2.34 -11.34
C PHE A 74 0.77 2.45 -12.54
N PRO A 75 -0.38 1.76 -12.52
CA PRO A 75 -1.37 1.91 -13.57
C PRO A 75 -1.90 3.34 -13.56
N ALA A 76 -1.56 4.12 -14.59
CA ALA A 76 -1.96 5.51 -14.81
C ALA A 76 -1.84 6.37 -13.53
N MET A 77 -0.71 7.07 -13.35
CA MET A 77 -0.50 7.98 -12.20
C MET A 77 -1.58 9.07 -12.18
N ASP A 78 -2.70 8.77 -11.52
CA ASP A 78 -3.62 9.79 -11.07
C ASP A 78 -3.03 10.48 -9.83
N THR A 79 -3.30 11.76 -9.68
CA THR A 79 -2.87 12.59 -8.54
C THR A 79 -3.27 12.00 -7.17
N GLY A 80 -4.21 11.03 -7.17
CA GLY A 80 -4.62 10.26 -6.00
C GLY A 80 -3.50 9.41 -5.38
N TYR A 81 -2.65 8.76 -6.17
CA TYR A 81 -1.59 7.88 -5.65
C TYR A 81 -0.51 8.62 -4.87
N ILE A 82 -0.14 9.83 -5.31
CA ILE A 82 0.82 10.67 -4.59
C ILE A 82 0.26 11.07 -3.22
N SER A 83 -1.03 11.41 -3.16
CA SER A 83 -1.71 11.74 -1.91
C SER A 83 -1.77 10.53 -0.95
N ILE A 84 -2.05 9.32 -1.48
CA ILE A 84 -2.03 8.08 -0.72
C ILE A 84 -0.63 7.81 -0.18
N PHE A 85 0.40 7.98 -1.00
CA PHE A 85 1.79 7.77 -0.60
C PHE A 85 2.20 8.66 0.59
N PHE A 86 1.92 9.97 0.54
CA PHE A 86 2.21 10.87 1.65
C PHE A 86 1.39 10.56 2.90
N ARG A 87 0.11 10.18 2.74
CA ARG A 87 -0.73 9.73 3.86
C ARG A 87 -0.19 8.44 4.47
N PHE A 88 0.28 7.51 3.65
CA PHE A 88 0.88 6.25 4.09
C PHE A 88 2.19 6.49 4.86
N ILE A 89 3.09 7.35 4.36
CA ILE A 89 4.31 7.73 5.10
C ILE A 89 3.96 8.31 6.47
N ARG A 90 2.92 9.14 6.55
CA ARG A 90 2.47 9.68 7.84
C ARG A 90 1.83 8.64 8.76
N TYR A 91 1.29 7.56 8.20
CA TYR A 91 0.72 6.45 8.95
C TYR A 91 1.80 5.61 9.65
N ILE A 92 2.96 5.41 9.01
CA ILE A 92 4.05 4.57 9.51
C ILE A 92 4.51 4.93 10.95
N PRO A 93 4.80 6.21 11.29
CA PRO A 93 5.21 6.57 12.65
C PRO A 93 4.15 6.23 13.71
N TRP A 94 2.88 6.39 13.36
CA TRP A 94 1.79 6.01 14.24
C TRP A 94 1.73 4.48 14.43
N LEU A 95 1.87 3.70 13.37
CA LEU A 95 1.90 2.24 13.43
C LEU A 95 3.08 1.75 14.28
N ILE A 96 4.28 2.34 14.10
CA ILE A 96 5.45 2.02 14.93
C ILE A 96 5.14 2.28 16.41
N TRP A 97 4.46 3.37 16.73
CA TRP A 97 4.06 3.67 18.11
C TRP A 97 3.08 2.62 18.67
N GLU A 98 2.11 2.16 17.87
CA GLU A 98 1.20 1.06 18.27
C GLU A 98 1.99 -0.24 18.52
N ILE A 99 2.94 -0.58 17.63
CA ILE A 99 3.81 -1.75 17.81
C ILE A 99 4.61 -1.65 19.11
N ILE A 100 5.18 -0.48 19.43
CA ILE A 100 5.93 -0.25 20.68
C ILE A 100 5.02 -0.45 21.89
N LYS A 101 3.81 0.13 21.89
CA LYS A 101 2.84 -0.06 22.99
C LYS A 101 2.48 -1.53 23.19
N ALA A 102 2.19 -2.24 22.11
CA ALA A 102 1.85 -3.65 22.15
C ALA A 102 3.03 -4.52 22.64
N ASN A 103 4.27 -4.17 22.30
CA ASN A 103 5.46 -4.83 22.87
C ASN A 103 5.55 -4.67 24.39
N PHE A 104 5.27 -3.45 24.91
CA PHE A 104 5.26 -3.23 26.36
C PHE A 104 4.12 -3.98 27.05
N HIS A 105 2.93 -4.04 26.42
CA HIS A 105 1.82 -4.83 26.93
C HIS A 105 2.18 -6.32 26.99
N LEU A 106 2.76 -6.87 25.92
CA LEU A 106 3.18 -8.27 25.89
C LEU A 106 4.29 -8.57 26.90
N LEU A 107 5.22 -7.63 27.07
CA LEU A 107 6.27 -7.73 28.10
C LEU A 107 5.66 -7.75 29.51
N TYR A 108 4.69 -6.89 29.79
CA TYR A 108 3.94 -6.90 31.05
C TYR A 108 3.26 -8.25 31.29
N LEU A 109 2.56 -8.80 30.27
CA LEU A 109 1.93 -10.12 30.38
C LEU A 109 2.95 -11.22 30.70
N ALA A 110 4.11 -11.22 30.03
CA ALA A 110 5.16 -12.23 30.17
C ALA A 110 5.80 -12.25 31.57
N PHE A 111 5.93 -11.09 32.19
CA PHE A 111 6.51 -10.97 33.54
C PHE A 111 5.48 -10.96 34.67
N HIS A 112 4.17 -11.02 34.31
CA HIS A 112 3.14 -10.98 35.35
C HIS A 112 3.04 -12.31 36.12
N PRO A 113 2.99 -12.31 37.48
CA PRO A 113 2.93 -13.54 38.29
C PRO A 113 1.74 -14.45 37.94
N ARG A 114 0.63 -13.87 37.46
CA ARG A 114 -0.59 -14.58 37.02
C ARG A 114 -0.73 -14.62 35.48
N MET A 115 0.39 -14.73 34.76
CA MET A 115 0.41 -14.74 33.29
C MET A 115 -0.60 -15.75 32.70
N LYS A 116 -0.70 -16.94 33.27
CA LYS A 116 -1.61 -18.01 32.82
C LYS A 116 -3.09 -17.65 32.90
N GLU A 117 -3.48 -16.72 33.77
CA GLU A 117 -4.85 -16.25 33.93
C GLU A 117 -5.17 -15.09 33.01
N LEU A 118 -4.14 -14.31 32.62
CA LEU A 118 -4.27 -13.14 31.74
C LEU A 118 -4.22 -13.50 30.27
N ILE A 119 -3.51 -14.56 29.91
CA ILE A 119 -3.45 -15.09 28.55
C ILE A 119 -4.73 -15.89 28.29
N ASP A 120 -5.56 -15.39 27.38
CA ASP A 120 -6.83 -15.99 26.94
C ASP A 120 -6.90 -15.98 25.40
N PRO A 121 -6.13 -16.88 24.72
CA PRO A 121 -6.03 -16.88 23.26
C PRO A 121 -7.36 -17.25 22.62
N HIS A 122 -7.87 -16.39 21.76
CA HIS A 122 -9.12 -16.64 21.04
C HIS A 122 -9.15 -16.00 19.66
N ILE A 123 -10.08 -16.45 18.85
CA ILE A 123 -10.28 -15.93 17.48
C ILE A 123 -11.49 -15.02 17.50
N ILE A 124 -11.29 -13.79 17.03
CA ILE A 124 -12.34 -12.83 16.77
C ILE A 124 -12.61 -12.71 15.28
N THR A 125 -13.86 -12.42 14.93
CA THR A 125 -14.26 -12.13 13.54
C THR A 125 -14.96 -10.79 13.52
N PHE A 126 -14.55 -9.91 12.63
CA PHE A 126 -15.21 -8.63 12.40
C PHE A 126 -15.24 -8.31 10.92
N LYS A 127 -16.16 -7.42 10.54
CA LYS A 127 -16.32 -6.94 9.17
C LYS A 127 -15.98 -5.47 9.10
N THR A 128 -15.28 -5.08 8.04
CA THR A 128 -14.93 -3.69 7.71
C THR A 128 -15.66 -3.27 6.44
N ASN A 129 -15.72 -1.96 6.19
CA ASN A 129 -16.27 -1.40 4.95
C ASN A 129 -15.15 -1.04 3.94
N LEU A 130 -13.91 -1.50 4.17
CA LEU A 130 -12.81 -1.30 3.22
C LEU A 130 -13.12 -2.02 1.91
N LYS A 131 -12.86 -1.34 0.80
CA LYS A 131 -13.16 -1.81 -0.56
C LYS A 131 -11.90 -2.15 -1.37
N SER A 132 -10.81 -1.45 -1.09
CA SER A 132 -9.55 -1.64 -1.80
C SER A 132 -8.78 -2.81 -1.23
N ASP A 133 -8.33 -3.74 -2.07
CA ASP A 133 -7.48 -4.87 -1.67
C ASP A 133 -6.19 -4.40 -0.97
N ILE A 134 -5.66 -3.24 -1.38
CA ILE A 134 -4.47 -2.64 -0.74
C ILE A 134 -4.81 -2.16 0.66
N ALA A 135 -5.98 -1.57 0.89
CA ALA A 135 -6.42 -1.14 2.21
C ALA A 135 -6.65 -2.34 3.14
N ILE A 136 -7.33 -3.39 2.64
CA ILE A 136 -7.56 -4.64 3.37
C ILE A 136 -6.23 -5.29 3.74
N THR A 137 -5.31 -5.42 2.78
CA THR A 137 -3.97 -5.99 3.01
C THR A 137 -3.16 -5.15 4.00
N THR A 138 -3.24 -3.82 3.91
CA THR A 138 -2.55 -2.91 4.85
C THR A 138 -3.07 -3.09 6.27
N LEU A 139 -4.39 -3.21 6.46
CA LEU A 139 -4.97 -3.46 7.77
C LEU A 139 -4.55 -4.83 8.31
N ALA A 140 -4.64 -5.88 7.50
CA ALA A 140 -4.23 -7.24 7.86
C ALA A 140 -2.76 -7.31 8.32
N ASN A 141 -1.87 -6.69 7.56
CA ASN A 141 -0.44 -6.61 7.91
C ASN A 141 -0.20 -5.77 9.15
N SER A 142 -0.90 -4.65 9.33
CA SER A 142 -0.76 -3.80 10.52
C SER A 142 -1.18 -4.52 11.79
N ILE A 143 -2.27 -5.29 11.75
CA ILE A 143 -2.72 -6.15 12.85
C ILE A 143 -1.65 -7.21 13.16
N THR A 144 -1.10 -7.87 12.14
CA THR A 144 -0.09 -8.92 12.31
C THR A 144 1.25 -8.37 12.79
N LEU A 145 1.63 -7.14 12.41
CA LEU A 145 2.83 -6.46 12.90
C LEU A 145 2.71 -6.02 14.36
N THR A 146 1.49 -5.90 14.88
CA THR A 146 1.25 -5.54 16.28
C THR A 146 1.33 -6.79 17.15
N PRO A 147 2.32 -6.91 18.06
CA PRO A 147 2.48 -8.08 18.91
C PRO A 147 1.21 -8.39 19.72
N GLY A 148 0.90 -9.68 19.81
CA GLY A 148 -0.31 -10.16 20.48
C GLY A 148 -1.48 -10.45 19.55
N THR A 149 -1.40 -10.06 18.25
CA THR A 149 -2.45 -10.30 17.27
C THR A 149 -1.89 -10.85 15.96
N ILE A 150 -2.64 -11.76 15.31
CA ILE A 150 -2.28 -12.33 13.99
C ILE A 150 -3.54 -12.43 13.14
N THR A 151 -3.51 -11.84 11.97
CA THR A 151 -4.57 -12.02 10.98
C THR A 151 -4.48 -13.41 10.36
N ILE A 152 -5.54 -14.21 10.53
CA ILE A 152 -5.65 -15.57 9.97
C ILE A 152 -6.16 -15.49 8.53
N THR A 153 -7.25 -14.75 8.33
CA THR A 153 -7.83 -14.48 7.00
C THR A 153 -8.32 -13.03 6.91
N ALA A 154 -8.20 -12.47 5.73
CA ALA A 154 -8.81 -11.21 5.34
C ALA A 154 -9.37 -11.39 3.92
N ASP A 155 -10.70 -11.38 3.81
CA ASP A 155 -11.39 -11.62 2.54
C ASP A 155 -11.63 -10.28 1.81
N SER A 156 -11.80 -10.34 0.50
CA SER A 156 -12.13 -9.18 -0.34
C SER A 156 -13.44 -8.49 0.06
N ASP A 157 -14.34 -9.21 0.74
CA ASP A 157 -15.58 -8.66 1.30
C ASP A 157 -15.37 -7.88 2.62
N GLY A 158 -14.13 -7.69 3.03
CA GLY A 158 -13.76 -6.99 4.25
C GLY A 158 -13.99 -7.76 5.54
N VAL A 159 -14.12 -9.09 5.48
CA VAL A 159 -14.26 -9.95 6.67
C VAL A 159 -12.87 -10.39 7.13
N PHE A 160 -12.56 -10.12 8.39
CA PHE A 160 -11.32 -10.47 9.04
C PHE A 160 -11.54 -11.53 10.11
N LYS A 161 -10.66 -12.54 10.14
CA LYS A 161 -10.48 -13.44 11.29
C LYS A 161 -9.11 -13.20 11.87
N VAL A 162 -9.06 -12.86 13.14
CA VAL A 162 -7.84 -12.49 13.84
C VAL A 162 -7.73 -13.32 15.11
N HIS A 163 -6.56 -13.90 15.34
CA HIS A 163 -6.19 -14.51 16.60
C HIS A 163 -5.59 -13.44 17.50
N ALA A 164 -6.10 -13.31 18.72
CA ALA A 164 -5.56 -12.43 19.76
C ALA A 164 -5.09 -13.27 20.94
N ILE A 165 -3.99 -12.84 21.59
CA ILE A 165 -3.40 -13.55 22.72
C ILE A 165 -4.17 -13.34 24.04
N ASP A 166 -4.89 -12.22 24.15
CA ASP A 166 -5.67 -11.83 25.31
C ASP A 166 -6.89 -10.98 24.90
N ARG A 167 -7.78 -10.72 25.86
CA ARG A 167 -9.00 -9.96 25.62
C ARG A 167 -8.72 -8.49 25.29
N GLU A 168 -7.73 -7.88 25.93
CA GLU A 168 -7.39 -6.48 25.70
C GLU A 168 -6.94 -6.25 24.26
N SER A 169 -6.08 -7.14 23.73
CA SER A 169 -5.66 -7.11 22.33
C SER A 169 -6.82 -7.34 21.36
N ALA A 170 -7.78 -8.19 21.71
CA ALA A 170 -8.97 -8.44 20.91
C ALA A 170 -9.94 -7.26 20.87
N GLU A 171 -10.24 -6.66 22.03
CA GLU A 171 -11.16 -5.53 22.16
C GLU A 171 -10.65 -4.26 21.49
N ALA A 172 -9.32 -4.10 21.38
CA ALA A 172 -8.71 -2.99 20.66
C ALA A 172 -8.96 -3.03 19.15
N LEU A 173 -9.37 -4.18 18.59
CA LEU A 173 -9.59 -4.37 17.15
C LEU A 173 -11.10 -4.26 16.77
N PRO A 174 -11.36 -3.72 15.56
CA PRO A 174 -10.46 -3.06 14.60
C PRO A 174 -10.11 -1.60 14.98
N GLY A 175 -10.81 -1.02 15.92
CA GLY A 175 -10.59 0.25 16.59
C GLY A 175 -9.99 1.39 15.75
N GLU A 176 -8.99 2.06 16.33
CA GLU A 176 -8.30 3.19 15.68
C GLU A 176 -7.47 2.77 14.46
N MET A 177 -7.02 1.52 14.39
CA MET A 177 -6.21 1.03 13.26
C MET A 177 -7.02 1.07 11.96
N LEU A 178 -8.27 0.60 11.99
CA LEU A 178 -9.19 0.66 10.85
C LEU A 178 -9.39 2.12 10.39
N LYS A 179 -9.66 3.05 11.33
CA LYS A 179 -9.86 4.47 11.01
C LYS A 179 -8.65 5.09 10.35
N LYS A 180 -7.45 4.75 10.82
CA LYS A 180 -6.19 5.26 10.26
C LYS A 180 -5.95 4.71 8.86
N VAL A 181 -6.15 3.40 8.64
CA VAL A 181 -6.00 2.78 7.33
C VAL A 181 -7.01 3.36 6.34
N ALA A 182 -8.29 3.43 6.69
CA ALA A 182 -9.32 4.02 5.84
C ALA A 182 -8.96 5.47 5.44
N LYS A 183 -8.48 6.28 6.38
CA LYS A 183 -8.02 7.65 6.10
C LYS A 183 -6.83 7.70 5.12
N VAL A 184 -5.92 6.73 5.17
CA VAL A 184 -4.79 6.65 4.22
C VAL A 184 -5.31 6.46 2.80
N PHE A 185 -6.25 5.56 2.61
CA PHE A 185 -6.78 5.22 1.29
C PHE A 185 -7.97 6.11 0.87
N GLY A 186 -8.47 6.96 1.76
CA GLY A 186 -9.61 7.85 1.48
C GLY A 186 -10.93 7.10 1.40
N GLU A 187 -11.06 6.03 2.18
CA GLU A 187 -12.27 5.24 2.28
C GLU A 187 -13.09 5.64 3.52
N ASP A 188 -14.41 5.64 3.39
CA ASP A 188 -15.34 5.88 4.49
C ASP A 188 -15.56 4.59 5.30
N ILE A 189 -15.67 4.75 6.65
CA ILE A 189 -15.85 3.64 7.58
C ILE A 189 -17.32 3.51 7.94
#